data_215a83f859b2d6a41c24fa905a1f40c1
#
_entry.id   215a83f859b2d6a41c24fa905a1f40c1
#
_cell.length_a   1.000
_cell.length_b   1.000
_cell.length_c   1.000
_cell.angle_alpha   90.00
_cell.angle_beta   90.00
_cell.angle_gamma   90.00
#
_symmetry.space_group_name_H-M   'P 1'
#
loop_
_entity.id
_entity.type
_entity.pdbx_description
1 polymer ?
#
loop_
_entity_poly.entity_id
_entity_poly.type
_entity_poly.pdbx_seq_one_letter_code
_entity_poly.pdbx_strand_id
1 'polypeptide(L)'
;MTYPLIPKLKTFSDVLLTAILLTAAQLTLVPVAFGQNAEKNSCSNEASSDSAIGGQLTLNLGKGVSLKLVLIPAGKFMMGNHETPAETVQRVGGLEKNLVDEYPAHEVTISKPFYMGIYEVTQAQWKAVMGTEPWKAERALGYMRLQPRPEGFDDYPVAFVDSYDAIAFCRKLSKKTGRTVSLPTEAQWEYACRAGTTTTFSFGDDLSKLIDYGWYGGKNAGQKEDYAHRVGQLKPNPWGLYDMHGNVWEFCSDWYDKDYYGRSPSVDPKNTTKTDKPTLRSGAFHSVPTVSRSAQRNSWTSPKTVRYNYGLRIIVAAAK
;
A
#
# COMPACT_ATOMS: atom_id res chain seq x y z
N MET A 1 46.38 -32.71 7.15
CA MET A 1 45.02 -33.23 6.93
C MET A 1 44.56 -32.65 5.58
N THR A 2 44.46 -33.54 4.59
CA THR A 2 44.26 -33.25 3.19
C THR A 2 42.78 -33.20 2.86
N TYR A 3 42.35 -32.14 2.17
CA TYR A 3 40.98 -32.00 1.65
C TYR A 3 40.86 -32.74 0.31
N PRO A 4 39.75 -33.46 -0.01
CA PRO A 4 39.54 -34.08 -1.28
C PRO A 4 38.95 -33.12 -2.33
N LEU A 5 39.43 -33.26 -3.56
CA LEU A 5 39.04 -32.57 -4.79
C LEU A 5 37.65 -32.98 -5.26
N ILE A 6 36.84 -31.98 -5.68
CA ILE A 6 35.55 -32.17 -6.33
C ILE A 6 35.75 -32.29 -7.87
N PRO A 7 35.12 -33.26 -8.55
CA PRO A 7 35.25 -33.39 -9.99
C PRO A 7 34.38 -32.46 -10.81
N LYS A 8 34.93 -31.94 -11.89
CA LYS A 8 34.27 -31.12 -12.93
C LYS A 8 33.18 -31.90 -13.64
N LEU A 9 31.98 -31.36 -13.79
CA LEU A 9 30.94 -31.84 -14.68
C LEU A 9 31.01 -31.14 -16.03
N LYS A 10 30.84 -31.95 -17.07
CA LYS A 10 30.98 -31.67 -18.51
C LYS A 10 29.77 -30.85 -19.01
N THR A 11 30.07 -29.97 -19.95
CA THR A 11 29.16 -29.33 -20.90
C THR A 11 28.42 -30.34 -21.77
N PHE A 12 27.10 -30.15 -21.95
CA PHE A 12 26.37 -30.76 -23.06
C PHE A 12 25.83 -29.64 -23.94
N SER A 13 26.40 -29.58 -25.13
CA SER A 13 25.87 -28.90 -26.31
C SER A 13 25.27 -29.99 -27.21
N ASP A 14 24.26 -29.58 -27.96
CA ASP A 14 23.78 -30.19 -29.22
C ASP A 14 22.36 -30.77 -29.25
N VAL A 15 21.72 -30.27 -30.35
CA VAL A 15 20.70 -30.90 -31.21
C VAL A 15 19.23 -30.66 -30.76
N LEU A 16 18.36 -29.99 -31.52
CA LEU A 16 17.91 -30.28 -32.90
C LEU A 16 17.04 -29.16 -33.48
N LEU A 17 17.29 -28.86 -34.74
CA LEU A 17 16.43 -28.12 -35.69
C LEU A 17 15.24 -29.00 -36.10
N THR A 18 14.02 -28.48 -36.19
CA THR A 18 13.01 -28.92 -37.17
C THR A 18 11.98 -27.87 -37.52
N ALA A 19 12.05 -27.45 -38.74
CA ALA A 19 11.03 -27.30 -39.79
C ALA A 19 9.81 -26.38 -39.61
N ILE A 20 9.87 -25.40 -40.45
CA ILE A 20 8.88 -24.43 -40.93
C ILE A 20 7.74 -25.11 -41.69
N LEU A 21 6.51 -24.67 -41.50
CA LEU A 21 5.45 -24.76 -42.50
C LEU A 21 4.72 -23.42 -42.61
N LEU A 22 4.92 -22.79 -43.78
CA LEU A 22 4.16 -21.62 -44.28
C LEU A 22 2.75 -22.03 -44.66
N THR A 23 1.76 -21.26 -44.29
CA THR A 23 0.47 -21.17 -44.99
C THR A 23 0.16 -19.72 -45.30
N ALA A 24 0.06 -19.47 -46.60
CA ALA A 24 -0.37 -18.20 -47.19
C ALA A 24 -1.91 -18.07 -47.05
N ALA A 25 -2.39 -16.93 -46.62
CA ALA A 25 -3.78 -16.53 -46.77
C ALA A 25 -3.88 -15.17 -47.44
N GLN A 26 -4.75 -15.11 -48.40
CA GLN A 26 -4.92 -14.10 -49.43
C GLN A 26 -5.39 -12.73 -48.91
N LEU A 27 -4.78 -11.67 -49.45
CA LEU A 27 -5.26 -10.28 -49.37
C LEU A 27 -6.48 -10.11 -50.29
N THR A 28 -7.56 -9.59 -49.79
CA THR A 28 -8.64 -8.95 -50.56
C THR A 28 -8.54 -7.44 -50.34
N LEU A 29 -8.26 -6.75 -51.43
CA LEU A 29 -8.29 -5.28 -51.54
C LEU A 29 -9.72 -4.75 -51.59
N VAL A 30 -10.04 -3.78 -50.74
CA VAL A 30 -11.24 -2.93 -50.84
C VAL A 30 -10.80 -1.49 -51.12
N PRO A 31 -11.45 -0.76 -52.07
CA PRO A 31 -10.96 0.53 -52.53
C PRO A 31 -11.22 1.65 -51.53
N VAL A 32 -10.23 2.56 -51.42
CA VAL A 32 -10.26 3.79 -50.65
C VAL A 32 -10.97 4.88 -51.46
N ALA A 33 -12.03 5.44 -50.91
CA ALA A 33 -12.63 6.69 -51.42
C ALA A 33 -11.96 7.89 -50.72
N PHE A 34 -11.35 8.77 -51.47
CA PHE A 34 -10.84 10.07 -51.05
C PHE A 34 -12.00 11.02 -50.79
N GLY A 35 -12.17 11.49 -49.57
CA GLY A 35 -12.97 12.63 -49.18
C GLY A 35 -12.11 13.64 -48.44
N GLN A 36 -11.75 14.74 -49.11
CA GLN A 36 -11.14 15.89 -48.47
C GLN A 36 -12.18 16.59 -47.58
N ASN A 37 -11.89 16.79 -46.30
CA ASN A 37 -12.49 17.86 -45.53
C ASN A 37 -11.53 18.45 -44.51
N ALA A 38 -11.58 19.75 -44.43
CA ALA A 38 -10.69 20.70 -43.80
C ALA A 38 -10.44 20.45 -42.29
N GLU A 39 -9.18 20.61 -41.91
CA GLU A 39 -8.70 20.75 -40.53
C GLU A 39 -9.39 21.91 -39.82
N LYS A 40 -10.11 21.60 -38.74
CA LYS A 40 -10.30 22.53 -37.63
C LYS A 40 -9.53 21.95 -36.43
N ASN A 41 -8.37 22.55 -36.16
CA ASN A 41 -7.66 22.39 -34.94
C ASN A 41 -8.54 22.80 -33.75
N SER A 42 -9.17 21.84 -33.10
CA SER A 42 -9.67 22.02 -31.73
C SER A 42 -8.74 21.24 -30.82
N CYS A 43 -7.93 21.94 -30.04
CA CYS A 43 -7.32 21.39 -28.84
C CYS A 43 -8.45 20.94 -27.92
N SER A 44 -8.87 19.68 -28.04
CA SER A 44 -9.70 19.04 -27.02
C SER A 44 -8.79 18.72 -25.86
N ASN A 45 -8.93 19.47 -24.76
CA ASN A 45 -8.55 19.02 -23.44
C ASN A 45 -9.29 17.69 -23.20
N GLU A 46 -8.60 16.56 -23.38
CA GLU A 46 -9.07 15.30 -22.86
C GLU A 46 -9.04 15.39 -21.33
N ALA A 47 -10.13 15.88 -20.77
CA ALA A 47 -10.43 15.68 -19.37
C ALA A 47 -10.53 14.17 -19.17
N SER A 48 -9.51 13.57 -18.53
CA SER A 48 -9.50 12.17 -18.14
C SER A 48 -10.70 11.92 -17.25
N SER A 49 -11.72 11.22 -17.76
CA SER A 49 -12.90 10.89 -16.98
C SER A 49 -12.54 9.83 -15.92
N ASP A 50 -12.53 10.26 -14.66
CA ASP A 50 -12.54 9.34 -13.53
C ASP A 50 -13.86 8.54 -13.57
N SER A 51 -13.80 7.22 -13.47
CA SER A 51 -14.99 6.36 -13.44
C SER A 51 -15.23 5.77 -12.05
N ALA A 52 -16.47 5.85 -11.57
CA ALA A 52 -16.92 5.16 -10.36
C ALA A 52 -17.95 4.09 -10.76
N ILE A 53 -17.56 2.83 -10.76
CA ILE A 53 -18.40 1.69 -11.14
C ILE A 53 -18.38 0.67 -10.01
N GLY A 54 -19.57 0.22 -9.55
CA GLY A 54 -19.67 -0.90 -8.59
C GLY A 54 -18.96 -0.69 -7.25
N GLY A 55 -18.98 0.55 -6.72
CA GLY A 55 -18.29 0.88 -5.47
C GLY A 55 -16.79 1.08 -5.59
N GLN A 56 -16.25 1.10 -6.80
CA GLN A 56 -14.84 1.40 -7.08
C GLN A 56 -14.70 2.75 -7.78
N LEU A 57 -13.61 3.45 -7.50
CA LEU A 57 -13.19 4.69 -8.15
C LEU A 57 -11.81 4.49 -8.76
N THR A 58 -11.66 4.86 -10.03
CA THR A 58 -10.35 4.87 -10.68
C THR A 58 -9.95 6.31 -10.99
N LEU A 59 -8.81 6.76 -10.46
CA LEU A 59 -8.20 8.05 -10.79
C LEU A 59 -7.18 7.84 -11.91
N ASN A 60 -7.36 8.53 -13.03
CA ASN A 60 -6.40 8.53 -14.12
C ASN A 60 -5.30 9.57 -13.83
N LEU A 61 -4.06 9.09 -13.73
CA LEU A 61 -2.89 9.92 -13.44
C LEU A 61 -2.11 10.36 -14.68
N GLY A 62 -2.59 9.96 -15.88
CA GLY A 62 -1.94 10.20 -17.17
C GLY A 62 -0.89 9.14 -17.51
N LYS A 63 -0.48 9.08 -18.79
CA LYS A 63 0.54 8.15 -19.32
C LYS A 63 0.28 6.66 -18.99
N GLY A 64 -0.99 6.26 -18.97
CA GLY A 64 -1.37 4.87 -18.67
C GLY A 64 -1.36 4.51 -17.17
N VAL A 65 -0.98 5.43 -16.28
CA VAL A 65 -0.95 5.20 -14.84
C VAL A 65 -2.31 5.52 -14.23
N SER A 66 -2.84 4.63 -13.42
CA SER A 66 -4.11 4.82 -12.69
C SER A 66 -3.95 4.43 -11.21
N LEU A 67 -4.84 4.96 -10.37
CA LEU A 67 -4.95 4.61 -8.96
C LEU A 67 -6.38 4.15 -8.70
N LYS A 68 -6.52 2.91 -8.22
CA LYS A 68 -7.82 2.29 -7.93
C LYS A 68 -8.15 2.40 -6.45
N LEU A 69 -9.40 2.75 -6.16
CA LEU A 69 -9.91 2.86 -4.80
C LEU A 69 -11.21 2.08 -4.67
N VAL A 70 -11.51 1.62 -3.48
CA VAL A 70 -12.77 0.96 -3.13
C VAL A 70 -13.56 1.83 -2.15
N LEU A 71 -14.89 1.82 -2.27
CA LEU A 71 -15.78 2.53 -1.36
C LEU A 71 -15.83 1.82 -0.01
N ILE A 72 -15.48 2.55 1.03
CA ILE A 72 -15.60 2.14 2.43
C ILE A 72 -16.90 2.75 2.98
N PRO A 73 -17.86 1.93 3.45
CA PRO A 73 -19.13 2.44 3.94
C PRO A 73 -18.97 3.26 5.23
N ALA A 74 -19.90 4.15 5.51
CA ALA A 74 -20.08 4.72 6.85
C ALA A 74 -20.48 3.60 7.82
N GLY A 75 -20.10 3.73 9.09
CA GLY A 75 -20.45 2.71 10.08
C GLY A 75 -19.75 2.92 11.42
N LYS A 76 -19.89 1.93 12.29
CA LYS A 76 -19.31 1.92 13.63
C LYS A 76 -18.39 0.72 13.77
N PHE A 77 -17.38 0.86 14.60
CA PHE A 77 -16.48 -0.22 14.99
C PHE A 77 -15.87 0.05 16.37
N MET A 78 -15.30 -0.98 16.94
CA MET A 78 -14.48 -0.84 18.13
C MET A 78 -13.03 -0.62 17.71
N MET A 79 -12.50 0.57 18.01
CA MET A 79 -11.10 0.96 17.75
C MET A 79 -10.23 0.57 18.93
N GLY A 80 -9.03 0.06 18.65
CA GLY A 80 -8.08 -0.37 19.66
C GLY A 80 -8.04 -1.88 19.87
N ASN A 81 -7.31 -2.31 20.87
CA ASN A 81 -7.15 -3.74 21.19
C ASN A 81 -8.29 -4.20 22.11
N HIS A 82 -8.95 -5.31 21.74
CA HIS A 82 -10.07 -5.89 22.47
C HIS A 82 -9.64 -6.95 23.49
N GLU A 83 -8.41 -7.45 23.37
CA GLU A 83 -7.83 -8.43 24.27
C GLU A 83 -7.00 -7.72 25.34
N THR A 84 -6.72 -8.37 26.43
CA THR A 84 -5.71 -7.89 27.36
C THR A 84 -4.30 -7.94 26.74
N PRO A 85 -3.35 -7.13 27.20
CA PRO A 85 -1.98 -7.19 26.70
C PRO A 85 -1.37 -8.59 26.80
N ALA A 86 -1.66 -9.32 27.87
CA ALA A 86 -1.16 -10.69 28.10
C ALA A 86 -1.71 -11.68 27.05
N GLU A 87 -3.02 -11.65 26.77
CA GLU A 87 -3.64 -12.50 25.72
C GLU A 87 -3.06 -12.21 24.35
N THR A 88 -2.88 -10.93 24.02
CA THR A 88 -2.25 -10.53 22.75
C THR A 88 -0.83 -11.05 22.63
N VAL A 89 0.00 -10.90 23.70
CA VAL A 89 1.38 -11.39 23.70
C VAL A 89 1.42 -12.93 23.61
N GLN A 90 0.49 -13.63 24.25
CA GLN A 90 0.37 -15.08 24.14
C GLN A 90 0.07 -15.52 22.70
N ARG A 91 -0.77 -14.76 21.96
CA ARG A 91 -1.19 -15.06 20.59
C ARG A 91 -0.11 -14.77 19.54
N VAL A 92 0.51 -13.60 19.61
CA VAL A 92 1.37 -13.10 18.53
C VAL A 92 2.79 -12.74 18.96
N GLY A 93 3.13 -12.95 20.21
CA GLY A 93 4.42 -12.59 20.80
C GLY A 93 4.55 -11.10 21.11
N GLY A 94 5.76 -10.67 21.42
CA GLY A 94 6.07 -9.29 21.76
C GLY A 94 6.12 -9.01 23.26
N LEU A 95 5.93 -7.75 23.65
CA LEU A 95 5.97 -7.30 25.04
C LEU A 95 4.73 -6.48 25.37
N GLU A 96 4.07 -6.75 26.47
CA GLU A 96 2.84 -6.05 26.91
C GLU A 96 3.00 -4.52 26.97
N LYS A 97 4.16 -4.04 27.42
CA LYS A 97 4.45 -2.61 27.50
C LYS A 97 4.40 -1.88 26.15
N ASN A 98 4.48 -2.60 25.03
CA ASN A 98 4.42 -2.04 23.69
C ASN A 98 2.98 -1.97 23.13
N LEU A 99 2.00 -2.40 23.91
CA LEU A 99 0.59 -2.45 23.51
C LEU A 99 -0.26 -1.40 24.24
N VAL A 100 0.33 -0.67 25.20
CA VAL A 100 -0.41 0.22 26.13
C VAL A 100 -1.13 1.37 25.45
N ASP A 101 -0.66 1.80 24.29
CA ASP A 101 -1.23 2.88 23.50
C ASP A 101 -2.42 2.45 22.61
N GLU A 102 -2.73 1.16 22.59
CA GLU A 102 -3.90 0.59 21.91
C GLU A 102 -5.17 0.60 22.79
N TYR A 103 -5.06 1.11 24.02
CA TYR A 103 -6.14 1.14 25.03
C TYR A 103 -6.53 2.57 25.45
N PRO A 104 -7.80 2.73 25.95
CA PRO A 104 -8.87 1.76 25.97
C PRO A 104 -9.44 1.49 24.57
N ALA A 105 -9.89 0.24 24.33
CA ALA A 105 -10.73 -0.01 23.16
C ALA A 105 -12.05 0.76 23.34
N HIS A 106 -12.52 1.41 22.27
CA HIS A 106 -13.69 2.31 22.35
C HIS A 106 -14.48 2.33 21.02
N GLU A 107 -15.80 2.58 21.12
CA GLU A 107 -16.63 2.67 19.91
C GLU A 107 -16.34 3.95 19.14
N VAL A 108 -16.10 3.82 17.83
CA VAL A 108 -15.90 4.92 16.89
C VAL A 108 -16.91 4.82 15.76
N THR A 109 -17.48 5.96 15.38
CA THR A 109 -18.36 6.13 14.22
C THR A 109 -17.60 6.84 13.11
N ILE A 110 -17.52 6.19 11.95
CA ILE A 110 -17.13 6.82 10.69
C ILE A 110 -18.41 7.33 10.04
N SER A 111 -18.64 8.65 10.11
CA SER A 111 -19.96 9.24 9.82
C SER A 111 -20.29 9.32 8.32
N LYS A 112 -19.28 9.25 7.45
CA LYS A 112 -19.42 9.36 5.99
C LYS A 112 -18.64 8.28 5.27
N PRO A 113 -19.17 7.75 4.16
CA PRO A 113 -18.40 6.86 3.31
C PRO A 113 -17.22 7.61 2.68
N PHE A 114 -16.16 6.89 2.35
CA PHE A 114 -15.00 7.41 1.66
C PHE A 114 -14.41 6.34 0.73
N TYR A 115 -13.69 6.74 -0.28
CA TYR A 115 -12.91 5.81 -1.09
C TYR A 115 -11.51 5.66 -0.51
N MET A 116 -10.99 4.43 -0.42
CA MET A 116 -9.62 4.15 0.01
C MET A 116 -8.85 3.44 -1.10
N GLY A 117 -7.60 3.79 -1.29
CA GLY A 117 -6.72 3.10 -2.23
C GLY A 117 -6.71 1.60 -1.95
N ILE A 118 -6.98 0.78 -2.98
CA ILE A 118 -6.98 -0.68 -2.86
C ILE A 118 -5.60 -1.17 -2.41
N TYR A 119 -4.56 -0.48 -2.86
CA TYR A 119 -3.16 -0.72 -2.55
C TYR A 119 -2.52 0.52 -1.92
N GLU A 120 -1.34 0.34 -1.37
CA GLU A 120 -0.42 1.45 -1.10
C GLU A 120 -0.13 2.22 -2.39
N VAL A 121 0.20 3.51 -2.30
CA VAL A 121 0.63 4.29 -3.47
C VAL A 121 1.90 3.69 -4.05
N THR A 122 1.87 3.38 -5.36
CA THR A 122 3.01 2.76 -6.03
C THR A 122 4.03 3.78 -6.53
N GLN A 123 5.23 3.29 -6.88
CA GLN A 123 6.30 4.11 -7.43
C GLN A 123 5.90 4.78 -8.76
N ALA A 124 5.18 4.07 -9.64
CA ALA A 124 4.64 4.66 -10.87
C ALA A 124 3.64 5.77 -10.58
N GLN A 125 2.72 5.56 -9.63
CA GLN A 125 1.73 6.57 -9.23
C GLN A 125 2.39 7.79 -8.60
N TRP A 126 3.38 7.58 -7.73
CA TRP A 126 4.16 8.68 -7.16
C TRP A 126 4.85 9.50 -8.25
N LYS A 127 5.57 8.85 -9.16
CA LYS A 127 6.24 9.51 -10.28
C LYS A 127 5.28 10.29 -11.17
N ALA A 128 4.09 9.75 -11.46
CA ALA A 128 3.07 10.41 -12.28
C ALA A 128 2.49 11.69 -11.64
N VAL A 129 2.48 11.76 -10.30
CA VAL A 129 1.94 12.91 -9.54
C VAL A 129 3.06 13.88 -9.13
N MET A 130 4.16 13.36 -8.58
CA MET A 130 5.23 14.18 -8.00
C MET A 130 6.33 14.55 -8.98
N GLY A 131 6.56 13.70 -9.99
CA GLY A 131 7.66 13.87 -10.95
C GLY A 131 9.04 13.48 -10.38
N THR A 132 9.09 12.89 -9.17
CA THR A 132 10.32 12.53 -8.47
C THR A 132 10.40 11.03 -8.24
N GLU A 133 11.60 10.51 -7.95
CA GLU A 133 11.88 9.11 -7.69
C GLU A 133 12.78 8.98 -6.44
N PRO A 134 12.26 9.23 -5.21
CA PRO A 134 13.06 9.30 -3.99
C PRO A 134 13.81 8.00 -3.68
N TRP A 135 13.32 6.86 -4.14
CA TRP A 135 13.99 5.56 -4.02
C TRP A 135 15.28 5.45 -4.86
N LYS A 136 15.53 6.38 -5.78
CA LYS A 136 16.78 6.48 -6.57
C LYS A 136 17.83 7.40 -5.96
N ALA A 137 17.53 8.08 -4.86
CA ALA A 137 18.48 8.94 -4.17
C ALA A 137 19.69 8.13 -3.67
N GLU A 138 20.86 8.76 -3.56
CA GLU A 138 22.11 8.09 -3.20
C GLU A 138 22.01 7.26 -1.91
N ARG A 139 21.35 7.80 -0.87
CA ARG A 139 21.09 7.07 0.40
C ARG A 139 20.19 5.85 0.21
N ALA A 140 19.22 5.93 -0.71
CA ALA A 140 18.35 4.81 -1.05
C ALA A 140 19.15 3.72 -1.79
N LEU A 141 20.00 4.12 -2.73
CA LEU A 141 20.88 3.20 -3.47
C LEU A 141 21.85 2.46 -2.55
N GLY A 142 22.38 3.11 -1.52
CA GLY A 142 23.22 2.47 -0.51
C GLY A 142 22.50 1.32 0.20
N TYR A 143 21.25 1.53 0.62
CA TYR A 143 20.41 0.50 1.21
C TYR A 143 20.03 -0.60 0.20
N MET A 144 19.63 -0.21 -1.03
CA MET A 144 19.24 -1.15 -2.08
C MET A 144 20.38 -2.03 -2.60
N ARG A 145 21.64 -1.59 -2.47
CA ARG A 145 22.83 -2.43 -2.80
C ARG A 145 22.95 -3.65 -1.88
N LEU A 146 22.48 -3.51 -0.65
CA LEU A 146 22.47 -4.61 0.33
C LEU A 146 21.32 -5.59 0.08
N GLN A 147 20.33 -5.16 -0.71
CA GLN A 147 19.07 -5.88 -0.97
C GLN A 147 18.69 -5.69 -2.44
N PRO A 148 19.27 -6.49 -3.37
CA PRO A 148 18.98 -6.37 -4.78
C PRO A 148 17.50 -6.67 -5.05
N ARG A 149 16.81 -5.74 -5.68
CA ARG A 149 15.44 -5.89 -6.15
C ARG A 149 15.43 -6.32 -7.62
N PRO A 150 14.41 -7.09 -8.05
CA PRO A 150 14.21 -7.36 -9.46
C PRO A 150 13.92 -6.06 -10.24
N GLU A 151 14.18 -6.05 -11.55
CA GLU A 151 13.86 -4.92 -12.42
C GLU A 151 12.34 -4.69 -12.52
N GLY A 152 11.91 -3.45 -12.77
CA GLY A 152 10.50 -3.09 -12.95
C GLY A 152 9.78 -2.75 -11.65
N PHE A 153 10.02 -1.55 -11.11
CA PHE A 153 9.55 -1.12 -9.79
C PHE A 153 8.18 -0.41 -9.79
N ASP A 154 7.51 -0.32 -10.92
CA ASP A 154 6.30 0.49 -11.08
C ASP A 154 5.19 0.10 -10.11
N ASP A 155 5.05 -1.20 -9.82
CA ASP A 155 4.03 -1.76 -8.91
C ASP A 155 4.52 -1.95 -7.46
N TYR A 156 5.73 -1.51 -7.12
CA TYR A 156 6.19 -1.52 -5.74
C TYR A 156 5.64 -0.30 -5.00
N PRO A 157 5.36 -0.40 -3.68
CA PRO A 157 4.96 0.77 -2.92
C PRO A 157 6.04 1.84 -2.95
N VAL A 158 5.63 3.10 -2.99
CA VAL A 158 6.58 4.20 -2.80
C VAL A 158 7.20 4.07 -1.42
N ALA A 159 8.51 4.31 -1.34
CA ALA A 159 9.26 4.33 -0.11
C ALA A 159 10.28 5.48 -0.16
N PHE A 160 11.02 5.69 0.93
CA PHE A 160 11.96 6.81 1.08
C PHE A 160 11.27 8.19 1.02
N VAL A 161 10.06 8.26 1.55
CA VAL A 161 9.26 9.47 1.72
C VAL A 161 9.06 9.76 3.21
N ASP A 162 8.86 11.02 3.55
CA ASP A 162 8.47 11.44 4.89
C ASP A 162 6.99 11.83 4.97
N SER A 163 6.48 12.19 6.14
CA SER A 163 5.07 12.55 6.31
C SER A 163 4.66 13.81 5.56
N TYR A 164 5.56 14.77 5.38
CA TYR A 164 5.29 15.98 4.60
C TYR A 164 5.24 15.69 3.10
N ASP A 165 6.08 14.79 2.61
CA ASP A 165 6.05 14.29 1.24
C ASP A 165 4.71 13.59 0.95
N ALA A 166 4.24 12.74 1.88
CA ALA A 166 2.95 12.06 1.77
C ALA A 166 1.77 13.06 1.72
N ILE A 167 1.81 14.11 2.54
CA ILE A 167 0.80 15.19 2.51
C ILE A 167 0.90 15.98 1.19
N ALA A 168 2.11 16.27 0.71
CA ALA A 168 2.33 16.98 -0.54
C ALA A 168 1.80 16.19 -1.74
N PHE A 169 1.98 14.86 -1.75
CA PHE A 169 1.38 13.97 -2.74
C PHE A 169 -0.15 14.12 -2.79
N CYS A 170 -0.82 14.02 -1.64
CA CYS A 170 -2.27 14.18 -1.55
C CYS A 170 -2.73 15.55 -2.08
N ARG A 171 -2.03 16.63 -1.73
CA ARG A 171 -2.35 17.99 -2.23
C ARG A 171 -2.19 18.11 -3.75
N LYS A 172 -1.11 17.57 -4.32
CA LYS A 172 -0.90 17.57 -5.77
C LYS A 172 -1.94 16.72 -6.49
N LEU A 173 -2.26 15.55 -5.94
CA LEU A 173 -3.28 14.67 -6.51
C LEU A 173 -4.67 15.32 -6.44
N SER A 174 -5.00 16.02 -5.34
CA SER A 174 -6.24 16.79 -5.25
C SER A 174 -6.35 17.83 -6.36
N LYS A 175 -5.28 18.61 -6.60
CA LYS A 175 -5.25 19.60 -7.69
C LYS A 175 -5.38 18.96 -9.07
N LYS A 176 -4.76 17.79 -9.26
CA LYS A 176 -4.75 17.08 -10.54
C LYS A 176 -6.12 16.50 -10.88
N THR A 177 -6.87 16.01 -9.89
CA THR A 177 -8.14 15.31 -10.08
C THR A 177 -9.38 16.14 -9.78
N GLY A 178 -9.23 17.32 -9.17
CA GLY A 178 -10.36 18.13 -8.68
C GLY A 178 -11.10 17.53 -7.50
N ARG A 179 -10.59 16.44 -6.90
CA ARG A 179 -11.19 15.72 -5.76
C ARG A 179 -10.48 16.06 -4.45
N THR A 180 -11.16 15.88 -3.33
CA THR A 180 -10.53 16.00 -2.01
C THR A 180 -9.80 14.69 -1.69
N VAL A 181 -8.48 14.72 -1.83
CA VAL A 181 -7.58 13.59 -1.51
C VAL A 181 -6.81 13.90 -0.24
N SER A 182 -6.70 12.92 0.66
CA SER A 182 -5.91 13.03 1.89
C SER A 182 -5.31 11.68 2.29
N LEU A 183 -4.43 11.70 3.29
CA LEU A 183 -4.13 10.50 4.08
C LEU A 183 -5.37 10.12 4.88
N PRO A 184 -5.60 8.83 5.17
CA PRO A 184 -6.65 8.42 6.10
C PRO A 184 -6.38 8.99 7.50
N THR A 185 -7.43 9.23 8.29
CA THR A 185 -7.23 9.33 9.74
C THR A 185 -6.84 7.96 10.29
N GLU A 186 -6.24 7.93 11.46
CA GLU A 186 -5.89 6.66 12.13
C GLU A 186 -7.12 5.77 12.30
N ALA A 187 -8.26 6.36 12.66
CA ALA A 187 -9.54 5.64 12.79
C ALA A 187 -10.07 5.12 11.45
N GLN A 188 -10.00 5.91 10.39
CA GLN A 188 -10.38 5.45 9.04
C GLN A 188 -9.51 4.30 8.57
N TRP A 189 -8.21 4.36 8.87
CA TRP A 189 -7.28 3.30 8.51
C TRP A 189 -7.62 1.99 9.25
N GLU A 190 -7.80 2.03 10.58
CA GLU A 190 -8.12 0.84 11.37
C GLU A 190 -9.49 0.26 11.01
N TYR A 191 -10.51 1.12 10.81
CA TYR A 191 -11.83 0.72 10.35
C TYR A 191 -11.77 -0.05 9.03
N ALA A 192 -11.03 0.49 8.07
CA ALA A 192 -10.86 -0.12 6.76
C ALA A 192 -10.02 -1.41 6.83
N CYS A 193 -8.98 -1.44 7.68
CA CYS A 193 -8.17 -2.64 7.92
C CYS A 193 -9.04 -3.78 8.49
N ARG A 194 -9.82 -3.51 9.52
CA ARG A 194 -10.70 -4.51 10.16
C ARG A 194 -11.80 -5.02 9.24
N ALA A 195 -12.32 -4.18 8.35
CA ALA A 195 -13.37 -4.57 7.41
C ALA A 195 -14.54 -5.32 8.05
N GLY A 196 -14.99 -4.85 9.21
CA GLY A 196 -16.11 -5.43 9.98
C GLY A 196 -15.70 -6.46 11.03
N THR A 197 -14.43 -6.84 11.14
CA THR A 197 -13.97 -7.79 12.18
C THR A 197 -13.56 -7.09 13.47
N THR A 198 -13.57 -7.85 14.57
CA THR A 198 -13.04 -7.45 15.87
C THR A 198 -11.76 -8.20 16.26
N THR A 199 -11.32 -9.10 15.41
CA THR A 199 -10.19 -10.01 15.61
C THR A 199 -8.83 -9.29 15.50
N THR A 200 -7.76 -10.00 15.88
CA THR A 200 -6.36 -9.53 15.83
C THR A 200 -5.98 -9.02 14.43
N PHE A 201 -6.39 -9.77 13.41
CA PHE A 201 -6.20 -9.44 12.00
C PHE A 201 -7.56 -9.40 11.28
N SER A 202 -7.63 -8.83 10.09
CA SER A 202 -8.86 -8.78 9.29
C SER A 202 -9.40 -10.14 8.84
N PHE A 203 -8.60 -11.19 8.96
CA PHE A 203 -8.94 -12.56 8.57
C PHE A 203 -9.15 -13.49 9.79
N GLY A 204 -9.14 -12.96 11.01
CA GLY A 204 -9.30 -13.72 12.26
C GLY A 204 -8.09 -13.67 13.19
N ASP A 205 -7.98 -14.65 14.09
CA ASP A 205 -6.96 -14.70 15.13
C ASP A 205 -5.86 -15.74 14.88
N ASP A 206 -5.96 -16.49 13.80
CA ASP A 206 -5.00 -17.52 13.42
C ASP A 206 -3.74 -16.92 12.81
N LEU A 207 -2.69 -16.78 13.62
CA LEU A 207 -1.40 -16.24 13.22
C LEU A 207 -0.79 -16.99 12.01
N SER A 208 -1.03 -18.28 11.87
CA SER A 208 -0.48 -19.08 10.77
C SER A 208 -0.94 -18.62 9.39
N LYS A 209 -2.08 -17.92 9.32
CA LYS A 209 -2.64 -17.37 8.08
C LYS A 209 -2.05 -16.01 7.71
N LEU A 210 -1.30 -15.34 8.59
CA LEU A 210 -0.76 -14.01 8.30
C LEU A 210 0.08 -13.99 7.02
N ILE A 211 0.78 -15.07 6.70
CA ILE A 211 1.58 -15.21 5.48
C ILE A 211 0.77 -15.12 4.18
N ASP A 212 -0.54 -15.40 4.25
CA ASP A 212 -1.45 -15.29 3.11
C ASP A 212 -1.95 -13.86 2.85
N TYR A 213 -1.84 -12.97 3.85
CA TYR A 213 -2.46 -11.64 3.86
C TYR A 213 -1.48 -10.49 4.03
N GLY A 214 -0.25 -10.74 4.50
CA GLY A 214 0.72 -9.71 4.81
C GLY A 214 2.16 -10.11 4.57
N TRP A 215 2.96 -9.20 4.09
CA TRP A 215 4.41 -9.31 4.00
C TRP A 215 5.01 -8.87 5.34
N TYR A 216 5.59 -9.80 6.10
CA TYR A 216 6.11 -9.55 7.45
C TYR A 216 7.33 -10.45 7.75
N GLY A 217 8.08 -10.12 8.79
CA GLY A 217 9.15 -10.99 9.33
C GLY A 217 10.36 -11.16 8.43
N GLY A 218 10.31 -10.75 7.17
CA GLY A 218 11.37 -10.92 6.20
C GLY A 218 11.86 -12.36 6.15
N LYS A 219 13.16 -12.54 6.09
CA LYS A 219 13.80 -13.88 6.09
C LYS A 219 13.49 -14.71 7.32
N ASN A 220 13.18 -14.09 8.47
CA ASN A 220 12.87 -14.79 9.72
C ASN A 220 11.49 -15.47 9.68
N ALA A 221 10.55 -15.00 8.82
CA ALA A 221 9.26 -15.63 8.62
C ALA A 221 9.23 -16.58 7.41
N GLY A 222 10.41 -16.97 6.91
CA GLY A 222 10.52 -17.85 5.74
C GLY A 222 10.30 -17.13 4.40
N GLN A 223 10.14 -15.81 4.41
CA GLN A 223 10.14 -15.01 3.18
C GLN A 223 11.57 -14.90 2.66
N LYS A 224 11.73 -15.11 1.34
CA LYS A 224 13.07 -15.15 0.73
C LYS A 224 13.74 -13.79 0.69
N GLU A 225 12.93 -12.73 0.63
CA GLU A 225 13.37 -11.37 0.43
C GLU A 225 13.13 -10.52 1.69
N ASP A 226 14.02 -9.56 1.90
CA ASP A 226 13.95 -8.59 2.99
C ASP A 226 13.80 -7.16 2.44
N TYR A 227 12.79 -6.98 1.57
CA TYR A 227 12.38 -5.70 0.97
C TYR A 227 10.87 -5.69 0.72
N ALA A 228 10.30 -4.50 0.48
CA ALA A 228 8.89 -4.36 0.12
C ALA A 228 8.59 -5.10 -1.19
N HIS A 229 7.43 -5.71 -1.28
CA HIS A 229 6.98 -6.51 -2.42
C HIS A 229 6.04 -5.68 -3.31
N ARG A 230 5.78 -6.16 -4.52
CA ARG A 230 4.75 -5.59 -5.38
C ARG A 230 3.41 -5.60 -4.66
N VAL A 231 2.65 -4.52 -4.79
CA VAL A 231 1.35 -4.42 -4.12
C VAL A 231 0.36 -5.47 -4.64
N GLY A 232 -0.53 -5.95 -3.78
CA GLY A 232 -1.66 -6.79 -4.16
C GLY A 232 -1.33 -8.22 -4.55
N GLN A 233 -0.20 -8.78 -4.11
CA GLN A 233 0.17 -10.16 -4.42
C GLN A 233 -0.44 -11.19 -3.47
N LEU A 234 -0.84 -10.79 -2.27
CA LEU A 234 -1.46 -11.64 -1.27
C LEU A 234 -2.99 -11.47 -1.25
N LYS A 235 -3.67 -12.10 -0.31
CA LYS A 235 -5.14 -12.02 -0.20
C LYS A 235 -5.57 -10.65 0.37
N PRO A 236 -6.65 -10.05 -0.15
CA PRO A 236 -7.22 -8.83 0.41
C PRO A 236 -8.03 -9.12 1.69
N ASN A 237 -8.31 -8.06 2.45
CA ASN A 237 -9.31 -8.12 3.51
C ASN A 237 -10.74 -8.21 2.92
N PRO A 238 -11.79 -8.41 3.76
CA PRO A 238 -13.18 -8.54 3.28
C PRO A 238 -13.71 -7.35 2.44
N TRP A 239 -13.09 -6.17 2.54
CA TRP A 239 -13.48 -5.00 1.74
C TRP A 239 -12.61 -4.78 0.50
N GLY A 240 -11.74 -5.75 0.17
CA GLY A 240 -10.92 -5.72 -1.04
C GLY A 240 -9.65 -4.87 -0.92
N LEU A 241 -9.20 -4.55 0.29
CA LEU A 241 -7.95 -3.84 0.55
C LEU A 241 -6.81 -4.84 0.75
N TYR A 242 -5.72 -4.64 0.04
CA TYR A 242 -4.53 -5.47 0.08
C TYR A 242 -3.45 -4.85 0.98
N ASP A 243 -2.54 -5.69 1.45
CA ASP A 243 -1.31 -5.32 2.16
C ASP A 243 -1.56 -4.56 3.49
N MET A 244 -2.76 -4.72 4.10
CA MET A 244 -3.13 -4.05 5.35
C MET A 244 -2.39 -4.58 6.59
N HIS A 245 -1.63 -5.65 6.47
CA HIS A 245 -0.93 -6.35 7.56
C HIS A 245 0.58 -6.47 7.33
N GLY A 246 1.20 -5.50 6.63
CA GLY A 246 2.63 -5.51 6.35
C GLY A 246 3.02 -4.71 5.12
N ASN A 247 4.04 -5.16 4.40
CA ASN A 247 4.65 -4.54 3.23
C ASN A 247 5.37 -3.22 3.57
N VAL A 248 4.68 -2.08 3.68
CA VAL A 248 5.26 -0.83 4.19
C VAL A 248 4.37 -0.19 5.25
N TRP A 249 4.99 0.53 6.21
CA TRP A 249 4.27 1.38 7.13
C TRP A 249 3.55 2.50 6.39
N GLU A 250 2.31 2.78 6.75
CA GLU A 250 1.47 3.76 6.08
C GLU A 250 1.22 4.97 6.98
N PHE A 251 1.58 6.18 6.49
CA PHE A 251 1.29 7.43 7.19
C PHE A 251 -0.20 7.69 7.28
N CYS A 252 -0.65 8.04 8.50
CA CYS A 252 -1.98 8.62 8.76
C CYS A 252 -1.92 10.15 8.87
N SER A 253 -3.08 10.78 8.81
CA SER A 253 -3.20 12.25 8.92
C SER A 253 -3.17 12.77 10.36
N ASP A 254 -3.08 11.87 11.32
CA ASP A 254 -3.06 12.13 12.75
C ASP A 254 -1.65 12.34 13.27
N TRP A 255 -1.52 13.21 14.27
CA TRP A 255 -0.35 13.23 15.13
C TRP A 255 -0.49 12.16 16.21
N TYR A 256 0.59 11.43 16.45
CA TYR A 256 0.58 10.37 17.44
C TYR A 256 0.56 10.95 18.87
N ASP A 257 -0.28 10.35 19.69
CA ASP A 257 -0.34 10.54 21.12
C ASP A 257 -0.75 9.20 21.77
N LYS A 258 0.06 8.69 22.68
CA LYS A 258 -0.17 7.40 23.34
C LYS A 258 -1.47 7.34 24.15
N ASP A 259 -1.91 8.49 24.68
CA ASP A 259 -3.07 8.61 25.57
C ASP A 259 -4.32 9.10 24.81
N TYR A 260 -4.25 9.19 23.46
CA TYR A 260 -5.34 9.78 22.68
C TYR A 260 -6.65 9.00 22.77
N TYR A 261 -6.60 7.67 22.81
CA TYR A 261 -7.79 6.82 22.84
C TYR A 261 -8.71 7.08 24.04
N GLY A 262 -8.13 7.41 25.21
CA GLY A 262 -8.89 7.73 26.42
C GLY A 262 -9.69 9.04 26.36
N ARG A 263 -9.48 9.89 25.33
CA ARG A 263 -10.13 11.20 25.18
C ARG A 263 -10.56 11.52 23.74
N SER A 264 -10.43 10.56 22.82
CA SER A 264 -10.82 10.79 21.43
C SER A 264 -12.33 11.00 21.30
N PRO A 265 -12.78 11.86 20.36
CA PRO A 265 -14.19 11.90 20.00
C PRO A 265 -14.67 10.55 19.50
N SER A 266 -15.93 10.20 19.77
CA SER A 266 -16.52 8.95 19.24
C SER A 266 -16.93 9.04 17.77
N VAL A 267 -17.00 10.25 17.18
CA VAL A 267 -17.38 10.44 15.77
C VAL A 267 -16.23 11.08 15.02
N ASP A 268 -15.79 10.41 13.94
CA ASP A 268 -14.72 10.84 13.04
C ASP A 268 -13.45 11.32 13.76
N PRO A 269 -12.90 10.55 14.73
CA PRO A 269 -11.76 10.99 15.51
C PRO A 269 -10.55 11.26 14.63
N LYS A 270 -9.85 12.35 14.96
CA LYS A 270 -8.58 12.74 14.34
C LYS A 270 -7.76 13.56 15.34
N ASN A 271 -6.58 13.12 15.66
CA ASN A 271 -5.67 13.91 16.49
C ASN A 271 -4.96 14.99 15.66
N THR A 272 -5.43 16.22 15.78
CA THR A 272 -4.85 17.40 15.10
C THR A 272 -3.82 18.13 15.95
N THR A 273 -3.66 17.76 17.22
CA THR A 273 -2.67 18.36 18.12
C THR A 273 -1.28 17.96 17.68
N LYS A 274 -0.56 18.92 17.10
CA LYS A 274 0.76 18.68 16.53
C LYS A 274 1.75 18.21 17.59
N THR A 275 2.39 17.09 17.29
CA THR A 275 3.53 16.56 18.04
C THR A 275 4.76 16.46 17.12
N ASP A 276 5.84 15.88 17.60
CA ASP A 276 7.02 15.54 16.80
C ASP A 276 6.92 14.15 16.14
N LYS A 277 5.75 13.50 16.22
CA LYS A 277 5.54 12.10 15.81
C LYS A 277 4.31 11.95 14.93
N PRO A 278 4.45 11.59 13.64
CA PRO A 278 3.33 11.17 12.82
C PRO A 278 2.84 9.79 13.24
N THR A 279 1.55 9.50 13.05
CA THR A 279 1.01 8.16 13.23
C THR A 279 1.27 7.30 11.99
N LEU A 280 1.70 6.06 12.23
CA LEU A 280 1.94 5.02 11.23
C LEU A 280 1.15 3.75 11.55
N ARG A 281 0.68 3.05 10.52
CA ARG A 281 -0.09 1.80 10.62
C ARG A 281 0.43 0.74 9.65
N SER A 282 -0.12 -0.48 9.65
CA SER A 282 0.18 -1.63 8.80
C SER A 282 1.27 -2.58 9.32
N GLY A 283 2.39 -2.09 9.78
CA GLY A 283 3.63 -2.86 9.84
C GLY A 283 4.42 -2.76 8.52
N ALA A 284 5.45 -3.56 8.37
CA ALA A 284 6.26 -3.60 7.16
C ALA A 284 6.82 -5.01 6.91
N PHE A 285 7.33 -5.26 5.72
CA PHE A 285 7.82 -6.57 5.26
C PHE A 285 8.80 -7.28 6.21
N HIS A 286 9.51 -6.56 7.06
CA HIS A 286 10.45 -7.13 8.05
C HIS A 286 9.95 -7.06 9.50
N SER A 287 8.72 -6.57 9.70
CA SER A 287 8.13 -6.43 11.03
C SER A 287 7.74 -7.79 11.63
N VAL A 288 7.86 -7.91 12.94
CA VAL A 288 7.35 -9.10 13.65
C VAL A 288 5.81 -9.11 13.64
N PRO A 289 5.16 -10.29 13.77
CA PRO A 289 3.69 -10.39 13.67
C PRO A 289 2.92 -9.46 14.59
N THR A 290 3.44 -9.20 15.80
CA THR A 290 2.81 -8.30 16.79
C THR A 290 2.53 -6.92 16.23
N VAL A 291 3.37 -6.40 15.34
CA VAL A 291 3.20 -5.04 14.78
C VAL A 291 2.45 -5.01 13.45
N SER A 292 1.96 -6.17 12.97
CA SER A 292 1.13 -6.28 11.77
C SER A 292 -0.38 -6.42 12.09
N ARG A 293 -0.79 -6.25 13.35
CA ARG A 293 -2.19 -6.35 13.81
C ARG A 293 -3.01 -5.14 13.41
N SER A 294 -4.34 -5.33 13.33
CA SER A 294 -5.27 -4.24 13.01
C SER A 294 -5.19 -3.08 14.02
N ALA A 295 -5.01 -3.36 15.31
CA ALA A 295 -4.95 -2.37 16.38
C ALA A 295 -3.59 -1.69 16.52
N GLN A 296 -2.52 -2.24 15.94
CA GLN A 296 -1.15 -1.77 16.16
C GLN A 296 -0.95 -0.32 15.74
N ARG A 297 -0.37 0.46 16.64
CA ARG A 297 0.00 1.87 16.46
C ARG A 297 1.51 2.03 16.43
N ASN A 298 2.01 2.97 15.63
CA ASN A 298 3.45 3.26 15.58
C ASN A 298 3.73 4.76 15.45
N SER A 299 4.83 5.17 16.09
CA SER A 299 5.25 6.57 16.12
C SER A 299 6.77 6.74 16.31
N TRP A 300 7.55 5.74 15.95
CA TRP A 300 9.01 5.72 16.25
C TRP A 300 9.83 6.72 15.44
N THR A 301 9.21 7.70 14.83
CA THR A 301 9.89 8.54 13.85
C THR A 301 9.48 10.00 13.98
N SER A 302 10.38 10.91 13.57
CA SER A 302 10.02 12.30 13.38
C SER A 302 9.32 12.51 12.04
N PRO A 303 8.56 13.61 11.87
CA PRO A 303 7.84 13.87 10.63
C PRO A 303 8.72 14.00 9.38
N LYS A 304 10.02 14.28 9.57
CA LYS A 304 11.03 14.39 8.49
C LYS A 304 11.84 13.12 8.28
N THR A 305 11.50 12.04 8.97
CA THR A 305 12.24 10.79 8.83
C THR A 305 11.84 10.08 7.56
N VAL A 306 12.82 9.78 6.76
CA VAL A 306 12.71 9.03 5.52
C VAL A 306 13.26 7.63 5.73
N ARG A 307 12.47 6.61 5.40
CA ARG A 307 12.89 5.20 5.52
C ARG A 307 12.45 4.38 4.31
N TYR A 308 13.15 3.28 4.10
CA TYR A 308 12.91 2.32 3.01
C TYR A 308 11.61 1.52 3.15
N ASN A 309 10.98 1.57 4.30
CA ASN A 309 9.78 0.84 4.68
C ASN A 309 8.61 1.77 5.09
N TYR A 310 8.70 3.07 4.79
CA TYR A 310 7.64 4.05 4.99
C TYR A 310 7.03 4.46 3.67
N GLY A 311 5.73 4.28 3.54
CA GLY A 311 4.91 4.60 2.39
C GLY A 311 3.60 5.26 2.80
N LEU A 312 2.62 5.22 1.93
CA LEU A 312 1.30 5.81 2.18
C LEU A 312 0.21 5.11 1.39
N ARG A 313 -0.99 5.18 1.94
CA ARG A 313 -2.25 4.90 1.26
C ARG A 313 -3.10 6.16 1.32
N ILE A 314 -3.92 6.41 0.31
CA ILE A 314 -4.76 7.61 0.24
C ILE A 314 -6.23 7.29 0.43
N ILE A 315 -6.99 8.32 0.81
CA ILE A 315 -8.43 8.33 0.71
C ILE A 315 -8.92 9.48 -0.17
N VAL A 316 -10.12 9.31 -0.72
CA VAL A 316 -10.86 10.34 -1.46
C VAL A 316 -12.23 10.47 -0.80
N ALA A 317 -12.65 11.68 -0.49
CA ALA A 317 -13.99 11.92 0.02
C ALA A 317 -15.03 11.44 -1.02
N ALA A 318 -16.02 10.65 -0.58
CA ALA A 318 -17.15 10.33 -1.44
C ALA A 318 -17.94 11.62 -1.74
N ALA A 319 -18.42 11.77 -2.98
CA ALA A 319 -19.30 12.87 -3.33
C ALA A 319 -20.57 12.81 -2.48
N LYS A 320 -21.09 14.00 -2.10
CA LYS A 320 -22.36 14.12 -1.41
C LYS A 320 -23.50 13.67 -2.31
#